data_b14b94b6910023b774a6f3732695d2e9
#
_entry.id   b14b94b6910023b774a6f3732695d2e9
#
_cell.length_a   1.000
_cell.length_b   1.000
_cell.length_c   1.000
_cell.angle_alpha   90.00
_cell.angle_beta   90.00
_cell.angle_gamma   90.00
#
_symmetry.space_group_name_H-M   'P 1'
#
loop_
_entity.id
_entity.type
_entity.pdbx_description
1 polymer ?
#
loop_
_entity_poly.entity_id
_entity_poly.type
_entity_poly.pdbx_seq_one_letter_code
_entity_poly.pdbx_strand_id
1 'polypeptide(L)'
;MGVLLAGFSATANAQEEELQAALSAIKSKAGNVADAAKTAYKKNKKNPEALMKIARAFYEQKDTAGAIQFANYANEAGKPKYQYAPAYLLLGAIESAFGTDGGKAAGYYNQAINFDPKNPEGYKKWAMVYRKISPRQAAQKLQEMKVQCPNEDIDAFTAHIYMLAGDEKQAYENYMKADINKLDKGQLNEFARCSYFTGHFADALRASEAGIKLVPRNPTFNRLAMFSNYELKNYDAAKSYINKYFNETDSATFSEYDHFYTALIYQALEDNTNMYEQFDKALELVNDSSMIKRWDILKTVSDSHMKDKNFDKAIQYYNDLLACKKEVNFDDEEGLAGIYSKYADETADAAKKKELLKKADAIYSELITKYPIQEAYATYMRASINNKMDDNMKNSLAKPFYEKVASLLSAKGADRSNGENIMLKTAYHYLMFNSYINKNVAGAKDFAEKILAIDPEYKPALEIKNLK
;
A
#
# COMPACT_ATOMS: atom_id res chain seq x y z
N MET A 1 -40.59 -46.86 46.67
CA MET A 1 -39.84 -46.20 45.51
C MET A 1 -40.33 -44.80 45.12
N GLY A 2 -41.52 -44.38 45.46
CA GLY A 2 -42.09 -43.07 45.12
C GLY A 2 -41.58 -41.86 45.90
N VAL A 3 -41.07 -42.00 47.11
CA VAL A 3 -40.63 -40.86 47.96
C VAL A 3 -39.23 -40.35 47.59
N LEU A 4 -38.36 -41.17 47.03
CA LEU A 4 -37.04 -40.81 46.61
C LEU A 4 -37.04 -39.99 45.31
N LEU A 5 -37.96 -40.22 44.37
CA LEU A 5 -38.13 -39.50 43.12
C LEU A 5 -38.73 -38.10 43.34
N ALA A 6 -39.68 -37.94 44.28
CA ALA A 6 -40.23 -36.62 44.60
C ALA A 6 -39.26 -35.70 45.30
N GLY A 7 -38.33 -36.21 46.11
CA GLY A 7 -37.28 -35.43 46.74
C GLY A 7 -36.18 -34.90 45.78
N PHE A 8 -35.85 -35.66 44.74
CA PHE A 8 -34.89 -35.24 43.71
C PHE A 8 -35.44 -34.14 42.80
N SER A 9 -36.71 -34.18 42.43
CA SER A 9 -37.35 -33.14 41.62
C SER A 9 -37.51 -31.80 42.39
N ALA A 10 -37.87 -31.86 43.67
CA ALA A 10 -38.00 -30.64 44.50
C ALA A 10 -36.67 -29.93 44.76
N THR A 11 -35.58 -30.69 44.94
CA THR A 11 -34.25 -30.10 45.14
C THR A 11 -33.67 -29.52 43.84
N ALA A 12 -33.93 -30.15 42.70
CA ALA A 12 -33.49 -29.62 41.38
C ALA A 12 -34.25 -28.33 41.02
N ASN A 13 -35.56 -28.28 41.28
CA ASN A 13 -36.37 -27.07 41.09
C ASN A 13 -35.89 -25.91 41.96
N ALA A 14 -35.63 -26.15 43.24
CA ALA A 14 -35.09 -25.10 44.16
C ALA A 14 -33.70 -24.61 43.76
N GLN A 15 -32.85 -25.46 43.20
CA GLN A 15 -31.54 -25.06 42.66
C GLN A 15 -31.67 -24.14 41.45
N GLU A 16 -32.57 -24.45 40.53
CA GLU A 16 -32.83 -23.64 39.34
C GLU A 16 -33.49 -22.30 39.68
N GLU A 17 -34.48 -22.30 40.59
CA GLU A 17 -35.13 -21.04 41.04
C GLU A 17 -34.14 -20.04 41.61
N GLU A 18 -33.24 -20.46 42.52
CA GLU A 18 -32.22 -19.62 43.12
C GLU A 18 -31.17 -19.18 42.08
N LEU A 19 -30.84 -20.02 41.10
CA LEU A 19 -29.99 -19.67 39.99
C LEU A 19 -30.63 -18.54 39.16
N GLN A 20 -31.89 -18.68 38.78
CA GLN A 20 -32.60 -17.68 37.97
C GLN A 20 -32.77 -16.35 38.74
N ALA A 21 -33.04 -16.44 40.06
CA ALA A 21 -33.10 -15.23 40.92
C ALA A 21 -31.76 -14.47 40.93
N ALA A 22 -30.65 -15.20 41.07
CA ALA A 22 -29.32 -14.58 41.03
C ALA A 22 -29.02 -13.95 39.64
N LEU A 23 -29.30 -14.68 38.55
CA LEU A 23 -29.07 -14.16 37.19
C LEU A 23 -29.90 -12.90 36.90
N SER A 24 -31.17 -12.90 37.35
CA SER A 24 -32.06 -11.72 37.23
C SER A 24 -31.56 -10.53 38.03
N ALA A 25 -31.16 -10.77 39.30
CA ALA A 25 -30.62 -9.72 40.15
C ALA A 25 -29.33 -9.09 39.58
N ILE A 26 -28.40 -9.90 39.05
CA ILE A 26 -27.15 -9.41 38.40
C ILE A 26 -27.49 -8.61 37.15
N LYS A 27 -28.38 -9.12 36.30
CA LYS A 27 -28.76 -8.46 35.06
C LYS A 27 -29.42 -7.10 35.28
N SER A 28 -30.29 -7.01 36.30
CA SER A 28 -31.01 -5.78 36.67
C SER A 28 -30.18 -4.85 37.57
N LYS A 29 -28.97 -5.24 38.00
CA LYS A 29 -28.15 -4.54 39.00
C LYS A 29 -28.92 -4.23 40.28
N ALA A 30 -29.75 -5.16 40.73
CA ALA A 30 -30.60 -5.02 41.92
C ALA A 30 -29.75 -4.84 43.20
N GLY A 31 -30.28 -4.17 44.21
CA GLY A 31 -29.55 -3.93 45.46
C GLY A 31 -29.25 -5.22 46.25
N ASN A 32 -29.89 -6.34 45.96
CA ASN A 32 -29.70 -7.63 46.59
C ASN A 32 -28.79 -8.61 45.82
N VAL A 33 -28.03 -8.15 44.83
CA VAL A 33 -27.16 -9.01 43.96
C VAL A 33 -26.28 -9.94 44.81
N ALA A 34 -25.60 -9.38 45.85
CA ALA A 34 -24.67 -10.16 46.69
C ALA A 34 -25.38 -11.32 47.41
N ASP A 35 -26.56 -11.07 47.98
CA ASP A 35 -27.30 -12.07 48.73
C ASP A 35 -27.89 -13.14 47.83
N ALA A 36 -28.44 -12.75 46.67
CA ALA A 36 -28.96 -13.67 45.66
C ALA A 36 -27.84 -14.57 45.10
N ALA A 37 -26.69 -14.01 44.74
CA ALA A 37 -25.55 -14.77 44.27
C ALA A 37 -25.01 -15.74 45.34
N LYS A 38 -24.92 -15.28 46.60
CA LYS A 38 -24.50 -16.13 47.75
C LYS A 38 -25.48 -17.30 47.95
N THR A 39 -26.78 -17.05 47.84
CA THR A 39 -27.81 -18.09 47.99
C THR A 39 -27.74 -19.10 46.86
N ALA A 40 -27.62 -18.63 45.62
CA ALA A 40 -27.43 -19.49 44.45
C ALA A 40 -26.13 -20.32 44.56
N TYR A 41 -25.03 -19.76 45.06
CA TYR A 41 -23.80 -20.51 45.34
C TYR A 41 -24.02 -21.65 46.32
N LYS A 42 -24.67 -21.41 47.47
CA LYS A 42 -24.89 -22.43 48.48
C LYS A 42 -25.68 -23.63 47.92
N LYS A 43 -26.66 -23.38 47.06
CA LYS A 43 -27.48 -24.39 46.43
C LYS A 43 -26.78 -25.11 45.29
N ASN A 44 -25.89 -24.42 44.58
CA ASN A 44 -25.23 -24.91 43.36
C ASN A 44 -23.74 -25.21 43.53
N LYS A 45 -23.19 -25.25 44.74
CA LYS A 45 -21.74 -25.37 45.00
C LYS A 45 -21.02 -26.58 44.40
N LYS A 46 -21.76 -27.58 43.92
CA LYS A 46 -21.26 -28.79 43.24
C LYS A 46 -21.62 -28.83 41.73
N ASN A 47 -22.23 -27.76 41.24
CA ASN A 47 -22.67 -27.66 39.86
C ASN A 47 -21.82 -26.59 39.14
N PRO A 48 -20.74 -26.97 38.46
CA PRO A 48 -19.84 -26.01 37.81
C PRO A 48 -20.54 -25.23 36.69
N GLU A 49 -21.50 -25.82 35.99
CA GLU A 49 -22.25 -25.17 34.92
C GLU A 49 -23.12 -24.03 35.43
N ALA A 50 -23.86 -24.26 36.56
CA ALA A 50 -24.64 -23.20 37.19
C ALA A 50 -23.78 -22.06 37.70
N LEU A 51 -22.64 -22.37 38.32
CA LEU A 51 -21.67 -21.36 38.78
C LEU A 51 -21.07 -20.57 37.62
N MET A 52 -20.83 -21.21 36.48
CA MET A 52 -20.36 -20.51 35.26
C MET A 52 -21.43 -19.59 34.65
N LYS A 53 -22.72 -19.95 34.72
CA LYS A 53 -23.77 -19.00 34.28
C LYS A 53 -23.73 -17.71 35.12
N ILE A 54 -23.55 -17.84 36.44
CA ILE A 54 -23.41 -16.68 37.31
C ILE A 54 -22.15 -15.90 37.01
N ALA A 55 -21.00 -16.57 36.83
CA ALA A 55 -19.74 -15.93 36.45
C ALA A 55 -19.86 -15.12 35.16
N ARG A 56 -20.51 -15.69 34.14
CA ARG A 56 -20.76 -14.99 32.86
C ARG A 56 -21.68 -13.79 33.02
N ALA A 57 -22.74 -13.92 33.83
CA ALA A 57 -23.63 -12.79 34.09
C ALA A 57 -22.91 -11.62 34.73
N PHE A 58 -22.02 -11.85 35.71
CA PHE A 58 -21.15 -10.79 36.26
C PHE A 58 -20.21 -10.20 35.21
N TYR A 59 -19.60 -11.04 34.37
CA TYR A 59 -18.74 -10.59 33.29
C TYR A 59 -19.44 -9.64 32.30
N GLU A 60 -20.66 -9.99 31.89
CA GLU A 60 -21.51 -9.17 31.00
C GLU A 60 -21.85 -7.82 31.64
N GLN A 61 -21.99 -7.75 32.95
CA GLN A 61 -22.17 -6.49 33.69
C GLN A 61 -20.89 -5.76 34.01
N LYS A 62 -19.73 -6.26 33.53
CA LYS A 62 -18.38 -5.72 33.79
C LYS A 62 -17.96 -5.78 35.26
N ASP A 63 -18.63 -6.59 36.07
CA ASP A 63 -18.19 -6.91 37.42
C ASP A 63 -17.14 -8.03 37.36
N THR A 64 -15.88 -7.62 37.20
CA THR A 64 -14.75 -8.54 37.10
C THR A 64 -14.51 -9.32 38.40
N ALA A 65 -14.75 -8.72 39.57
CA ALA A 65 -14.57 -9.37 40.86
C ALA A 65 -15.56 -10.53 41.05
N GLY A 66 -16.83 -10.28 40.82
CA GLY A 66 -17.88 -11.33 40.85
C GLY A 66 -17.62 -12.41 39.82
N ALA A 67 -17.26 -12.03 38.59
CA ALA A 67 -16.94 -12.97 37.51
C ALA A 67 -15.77 -13.90 37.87
N ILE A 68 -14.66 -13.39 38.38
CA ILE A 68 -13.47 -14.14 38.80
C ILE A 68 -13.87 -15.10 39.97
N GLN A 69 -14.59 -14.59 40.97
CA GLN A 69 -15.00 -15.39 42.13
C GLN A 69 -15.82 -16.60 41.72
N PHE A 70 -16.84 -16.40 40.87
CA PHE A 70 -17.71 -17.49 40.45
C PHE A 70 -17.06 -18.42 39.42
N ALA A 71 -16.15 -17.96 38.60
CA ALA A 71 -15.32 -18.80 37.75
C ALA A 71 -14.41 -19.73 38.57
N ASN A 72 -13.82 -19.21 39.66
CA ASN A 72 -13.04 -20.02 40.59
C ASN A 72 -13.91 -21.07 41.31
N TYR A 73 -15.10 -20.71 41.79
CA TYR A 73 -16.03 -21.64 42.37
C TYR A 73 -16.45 -22.75 41.38
N ALA A 74 -16.64 -22.39 40.08
CA ALA A 74 -16.94 -23.39 39.07
C ALA A 74 -15.77 -24.35 38.84
N ASN A 75 -14.55 -23.85 38.89
CA ASN A 75 -13.33 -24.64 38.75
C ASN A 75 -13.13 -25.58 39.95
N GLU A 76 -13.43 -25.12 41.18
CA GLU A 76 -13.42 -25.97 42.38
C GLU A 76 -14.52 -27.06 42.34
N ALA A 77 -15.67 -26.77 41.77
CA ALA A 77 -16.79 -27.71 41.62
C ALA A 77 -16.55 -28.73 40.49
N GLY A 78 -15.67 -28.46 39.57
CA GLY A 78 -15.28 -29.32 38.45
C GLY A 78 -14.76 -30.69 38.93
N LYS A 79 -14.87 -31.68 38.08
CA LYS A 79 -14.32 -33.01 38.34
C LYS A 79 -13.41 -33.46 37.19
N PRO A 80 -12.11 -33.63 37.43
CA PRO A 80 -11.38 -33.38 38.70
C PRO A 80 -11.38 -31.87 39.07
N LYS A 81 -11.21 -31.59 40.36
CA LYS A 81 -11.08 -30.20 40.85
C LYS A 81 -9.99 -29.43 40.12
N TYR A 82 -10.28 -28.17 39.83
CA TYR A 82 -9.37 -27.26 39.13
C TYR A 82 -8.99 -27.65 37.68
N GLN A 83 -9.80 -28.53 37.06
CA GLN A 83 -9.63 -28.94 35.65
C GLN A 83 -10.85 -28.61 34.79
N TYR A 84 -11.58 -27.57 35.16
CA TYR A 84 -12.78 -27.15 34.44
C TYR A 84 -12.47 -26.11 33.37
N ALA A 85 -12.19 -26.56 32.15
CA ALA A 85 -11.76 -25.72 31.03
C ALA A 85 -12.60 -24.45 30.81
N PRO A 86 -13.95 -24.45 30.90
CA PRO A 86 -14.75 -23.24 30.73
C PRO A 86 -14.44 -22.13 31.71
N ALA A 87 -14.02 -22.45 32.95
CA ALA A 87 -13.63 -21.46 33.94
C ALA A 87 -12.36 -20.74 33.50
N TYR A 88 -11.37 -21.46 32.98
CA TYR A 88 -10.11 -20.89 32.48
C TYR A 88 -10.33 -20.06 31.22
N LEU A 89 -11.26 -20.45 30.34
CA LEU A 89 -11.63 -19.61 29.18
C LEU A 89 -12.17 -18.24 29.61
N LEU A 90 -13.03 -18.24 30.67
CA LEU A 90 -13.58 -16.99 31.19
C LEU A 90 -12.51 -16.15 31.93
N LEU A 91 -11.69 -16.78 32.77
CA LEU A 91 -10.59 -16.08 33.46
C LEU A 91 -9.60 -15.44 32.44
N GLY A 92 -9.27 -16.16 31.37
CA GLY A 92 -8.48 -15.63 30.29
C GLY A 92 -9.16 -14.48 29.55
N ALA A 93 -10.48 -14.55 29.34
CA ALA A 93 -11.24 -13.47 28.71
C ALA A 93 -11.28 -12.21 29.59
N ILE A 94 -11.45 -12.38 30.89
CA ILE A 94 -11.43 -11.26 31.87
C ILE A 94 -10.04 -10.57 31.84
N GLU A 95 -8.95 -11.35 31.93
CA GLU A 95 -7.60 -10.82 31.91
C GLU A 95 -7.28 -10.13 30.57
N SER A 96 -7.73 -10.69 29.45
CA SER A 96 -7.55 -10.12 28.11
C SER A 96 -8.31 -8.81 27.90
N ALA A 97 -9.48 -8.64 28.54
CA ALA A 97 -10.34 -7.46 28.37
C ALA A 97 -10.06 -6.34 29.36
N PHE A 98 -9.69 -6.69 30.59
CA PHE A 98 -9.58 -5.74 31.70
C PHE A 98 -8.22 -5.76 32.39
N GLY A 99 -7.41 -6.78 32.16
CA GLY A 99 -6.05 -6.87 32.66
C GLY A 99 -5.03 -6.13 31.79
N THR A 100 -3.81 -6.04 32.29
CA THR A 100 -2.67 -5.40 31.61
C THR A 100 -1.63 -6.41 31.14
N ASP A 101 -1.76 -7.69 31.53
CA ASP A 101 -0.79 -8.74 31.25
C ASP A 101 -1.35 -9.80 30.28
N GLY A 102 -0.96 -9.65 29.00
CA GLY A 102 -1.28 -10.62 27.96
C GLY A 102 -0.71 -12.02 28.24
N GLY A 103 0.43 -12.13 28.92
CA GLY A 103 1.03 -13.41 29.32
C GLY A 103 0.14 -14.19 30.29
N LYS A 104 -0.48 -13.50 31.24
CA LYS A 104 -1.41 -14.09 32.21
C LYS A 104 -2.68 -14.58 31.53
N ALA A 105 -3.25 -13.79 30.59
CA ALA A 105 -4.39 -14.23 29.78
C ALA A 105 -4.06 -15.50 28.98
N ALA A 106 -2.90 -15.52 28.31
CA ALA A 106 -2.43 -16.68 27.58
C ALA A 106 -2.21 -17.91 28.49
N GLY A 107 -1.72 -17.69 29.71
CA GLY A 107 -1.60 -18.73 30.74
C GLY A 107 -2.93 -19.41 31.06
N TYR A 108 -4.00 -18.64 31.25
CA TYR A 108 -5.34 -19.18 31.47
C TYR A 108 -5.85 -19.96 30.23
N TYR A 109 -5.63 -19.44 29.00
CA TYR A 109 -6.05 -20.17 27.82
C TYR A 109 -5.25 -21.48 27.62
N ASN A 110 -3.96 -21.53 27.98
CA ASN A 110 -3.22 -22.77 27.99
C ASN A 110 -3.80 -23.80 28.97
N GLN A 111 -4.23 -23.36 30.17
CA GLN A 111 -4.91 -24.26 31.09
C GLN A 111 -6.22 -24.78 30.50
N ALA A 112 -7.01 -23.94 29.83
CA ALA A 112 -8.22 -24.37 29.14
C ALA A 112 -7.90 -25.44 28.07
N ILE A 113 -6.87 -25.23 27.26
CA ILE A 113 -6.41 -26.17 26.22
C ILE A 113 -5.98 -27.50 26.85
N ASN A 114 -5.19 -27.44 27.95
CA ASN A 114 -4.71 -28.65 28.62
C ASN A 114 -5.85 -29.52 29.14
N PHE A 115 -6.92 -28.92 29.63
CA PHE A 115 -8.06 -29.66 30.21
C PHE A 115 -9.12 -30.04 29.20
N ASP A 116 -9.22 -29.31 28.08
CA ASP A 116 -10.11 -29.63 26.97
C ASP A 116 -9.45 -29.35 25.62
N PRO A 117 -8.53 -30.23 25.18
CA PRO A 117 -7.75 -30.01 23.96
C PRO A 117 -8.58 -30.09 22.67
N LYS A 118 -9.81 -30.61 22.74
CA LYS A 118 -10.72 -30.70 21.60
C LYS A 118 -11.58 -29.43 21.42
N ASN A 119 -11.49 -28.49 22.33
CA ASN A 119 -12.20 -27.23 22.25
C ASN A 119 -11.34 -26.19 21.51
N PRO A 120 -11.71 -25.74 20.29
CA PRO A 120 -10.93 -24.81 19.50
C PRO A 120 -10.83 -23.40 20.11
N GLU A 121 -11.76 -23.06 21.01
CA GLU A 121 -11.88 -21.71 21.58
C GLU A 121 -10.62 -21.30 22.36
N GLY A 122 -10.02 -22.23 23.12
CA GLY A 122 -8.78 -21.96 23.86
C GLY A 122 -7.64 -21.56 22.96
N TYR A 123 -7.45 -22.29 21.86
CA TYR A 123 -6.39 -22.01 20.88
C TYR A 123 -6.61 -20.68 20.16
N LYS A 124 -7.85 -20.44 19.69
CA LYS A 124 -8.21 -19.20 19.00
C LYS A 124 -7.98 -17.97 19.89
N LYS A 125 -8.41 -18.03 21.14
CA LYS A 125 -8.22 -16.93 22.10
C LYS A 125 -6.76 -16.75 22.49
N TRP A 126 -6.01 -17.82 22.65
CA TRP A 126 -4.57 -17.76 22.88
C TRP A 126 -3.86 -17.05 21.71
N ALA A 127 -4.16 -17.46 20.48
CA ALA A 127 -3.60 -16.87 19.27
C ALA A 127 -3.94 -15.36 19.16
N MET A 128 -5.18 -14.99 19.50
CA MET A 128 -5.59 -13.58 19.49
C MET A 128 -4.83 -12.73 20.50
N VAL A 129 -4.47 -13.27 21.66
CA VAL A 129 -3.61 -12.55 22.62
C VAL A 129 -2.18 -12.41 22.08
N TYR A 130 -1.63 -13.49 21.54
CA TYR A 130 -0.23 -13.53 21.09
C TYR A 130 0.04 -12.85 19.77
N ARG A 131 -0.98 -12.50 18.98
CA ARG A 131 -0.80 -11.86 17.65
C ARG A 131 0.08 -10.61 17.64
N LYS A 132 0.06 -9.83 18.73
CA LYS A 132 0.88 -8.61 18.86
C LYS A 132 2.29 -8.91 19.42
N ILE A 133 2.46 -10.02 20.10
CA ILE A 133 3.74 -10.43 20.73
C ILE A 133 4.57 -11.23 19.72
N SER A 134 3.97 -12.26 19.15
CA SER A 134 4.57 -13.14 18.17
C SER A 134 3.49 -13.78 17.28
N PRO A 135 3.18 -13.16 16.11
CA PRO A 135 2.23 -13.73 15.16
C PRO A 135 2.58 -15.16 14.74
N ARG A 136 3.89 -15.44 14.63
CA ARG A 136 4.39 -16.78 14.30
C ARG A 136 4.02 -17.81 15.36
N GLN A 137 4.17 -17.51 16.65
CA GLN A 137 3.77 -18.40 17.73
C GLN A 137 2.25 -18.56 17.77
N ALA A 138 1.49 -17.48 17.49
CA ALA A 138 0.04 -17.56 17.36
C ALA A 138 -0.37 -18.53 16.24
N ALA A 139 0.26 -18.45 15.08
CA ALA A 139 0.03 -19.38 13.98
C ALA A 139 0.43 -20.83 14.34
N GLN A 140 1.54 -21.03 15.03
CA GLN A 140 1.95 -22.35 15.52
C GLN A 140 0.91 -22.97 16.46
N LYS A 141 0.35 -22.17 17.37
CA LYS A 141 -0.71 -22.63 18.29
C LYS A 141 -1.98 -23.06 17.53
N LEU A 142 -2.30 -22.40 16.41
CA LEU A 142 -3.39 -22.82 15.55
C LEU A 142 -3.07 -24.12 14.78
N GLN A 143 -1.80 -24.37 14.43
CA GLN A 143 -1.41 -25.67 13.87
C GLN A 143 -1.53 -26.81 14.90
N GLU A 144 -1.23 -26.56 16.18
CA GLU A 144 -1.52 -27.50 17.25
C GLU A 144 -3.03 -27.78 17.34
N MET A 145 -3.88 -26.75 17.21
CA MET A 145 -5.33 -26.88 17.16
C MET A 145 -5.78 -27.83 16.03
N LYS A 146 -5.20 -27.72 14.84
CA LYS A 146 -5.57 -28.55 13.67
C LYS A 146 -5.43 -30.05 13.96
N VAL A 147 -4.42 -30.42 14.76
CA VAL A 147 -4.21 -31.82 15.16
C VAL A 147 -5.32 -32.31 16.08
N GLN A 148 -5.77 -31.47 16.99
CA GLN A 148 -6.78 -31.81 17.99
C GLN A 148 -8.23 -31.64 17.51
N CYS A 149 -8.42 -30.68 16.59
CA CYS A 149 -9.72 -30.27 16.03
C CYS A 149 -9.65 -30.29 14.50
N PRO A 150 -9.55 -31.44 13.84
CA PRO A 150 -9.25 -31.54 12.39
C PRO A 150 -10.33 -30.97 11.48
N ASN A 151 -11.55 -30.81 11.99
CA ASN A 151 -12.68 -30.26 11.23
C ASN A 151 -12.73 -28.72 11.24
N GLU A 152 -11.88 -28.07 12.04
CA GLU A 152 -11.79 -26.61 12.09
C GLU A 152 -10.92 -26.09 10.94
N ASP A 153 -11.46 -25.10 10.23
CA ASP A 153 -10.67 -24.36 9.22
C ASP A 153 -9.79 -23.34 9.94
N ILE A 154 -8.49 -23.62 9.94
CA ILE A 154 -7.51 -22.75 10.59
C ILE A 154 -6.87 -21.75 9.65
N ASP A 155 -6.92 -21.99 8.35
CA ASP A 155 -6.10 -21.22 7.39
C ASP A 155 -6.62 -19.78 7.31
N ALA A 156 -7.93 -19.59 7.19
CA ALA A 156 -8.55 -18.27 7.24
C ALA A 156 -8.32 -17.54 8.58
N PHE A 157 -8.39 -18.27 9.71
CA PHE A 157 -8.14 -17.67 11.02
C PHE A 157 -6.66 -17.32 11.22
N THR A 158 -5.76 -18.15 10.72
CA THR A 158 -4.32 -17.87 10.72
C THR A 158 -4.01 -16.62 9.87
N ALA A 159 -4.62 -16.51 8.70
CA ALA A 159 -4.52 -15.34 7.86
C ALA A 159 -4.99 -14.06 8.59
N HIS A 160 -6.14 -14.15 9.28
CA HIS A 160 -6.64 -13.04 10.10
C HIS A 160 -5.66 -12.61 11.21
N ILE A 161 -5.00 -13.56 11.88
CA ILE A 161 -3.95 -13.25 12.88
C ILE A 161 -2.83 -12.44 12.25
N TYR A 162 -2.35 -12.81 11.06
CA TYR A 162 -1.31 -12.07 10.35
C TYR A 162 -1.79 -10.70 9.87
N MET A 163 -3.04 -10.57 9.40
CA MET A 163 -3.63 -9.26 9.07
C MET A 163 -3.65 -8.32 10.26
N LEU A 164 -4.06 -8.81 11.43
CA LEU A 164 -4.06 -8.02 12.67
C LEU A 164 -2.65 -7.67 13.17
N ALA A 165 -1.64 -8.41 12.74
CA ALA A 165 -0.23 -8.15 13.02
C ALA A 165 0.44 -7.24 12.00
N GLY A 166 -0.22 -6.91 10.88
CA GLY A 166 0.33 -6.11 9.78
C GLY A 166 1.25 -6.89 8.83
N ASP A 167 1.22 -8.23 8.88
CA ASP A 167 1.98 -9.10 7.97
C ASP A 167 1.09 -9.56 6.81
N GLU A 168 0.91 -8.69 5.85
CA GLU A 168 0.04 -8.92 4.69
C GLU A 168 0.50 -10.08 3.82
N LYS A 169 1.82 -10.31 3.73
CA LYS A 169 2.37 -11.42 2.96
C LYS A 169 1.98 -12.77 3.56
N GLN A 170 2.19 -12.96 4.87
CA GLN A 170 1.80 -14.18 5.55
C GLN A 170 0.28 -14.35 5.58
N ALA A 171 -0.48 -13.25 5.68
CA ALA A 171 -1.93 -13.29 5.57
C ALA A 171 -2.38 -13.83 4.20
N TYR A 172 -1.83 -13.29 3.12
CA TYR A 172 -2.11 -13.76 1.76
C TYR A 172 -1.78 -15.25 1.59
N GLU A 173 -0.58 -15.69 2.00
CA GLU A 173 -0.16 -17.09 1.88
C GLU A 173 -1.11 -18.07 2.61
N ASN A 174 -1.75 -17.62 3.69
CA ASN A 174 -2.72 -18.45 4.43
C ASN A 174 -4.13 -18.36 3.85
N TYR A 175 -4.59 -17.18 3.37
CA TYR A 175 -5.85 -17.08 2.65
C TYR A 175 -5.87 -17.92 1.37
N MET A 176 -4.73 -18.06 0.68
CA MET A 176 -4.60 -18.92 -0.50
C MET A 176 -4.85 -20.41 -0.21
N LYS A 177 -4.72 -20.85 1.05
CA LYS A 177 -5.02 -22.23 1.47
C LYS A 177 -6.48 -22.41 1.87
N ALA A 178 -7.16 -21.32 2.21
CA ALA A 178 -8.55 -21.34 2.64
C ALA A 178 -9.52 -21.52 1.46
N ASP A 179 -10.66 -22.16 1.72
CA ASP A 179 -11.74 -22.24 0.74
C ASP A 179 -12.49 -20.90 0.67
N ILE A 180 -12.31 -20.17 -0.42
CA ILE A 180 -12.90 -18.85 -0.61
C ILE A 180 -14.43 -18.84 -0.46
N ASN A 181 -15.11 -19.96 -0.76
CA ASN A 181 -16.56 -20.06 -0.67
C ASN A 181 -17.06 -20.16 0.79
N LYS A 182 -16.16 -20.41 1.73
CA LYS A 182 -16.46 -20.47 3.17
C LYS A 182 -16.07 -19.20 3.91
N LEU A 183 -15.35 -18.28 3.25
CA LEU A 183 -14.96 -17.04 3.85
C LEU A 183 -16.16 -16.11 4.05
N ASP A 184 -16.23 -15.52 5.24
CA ASP A 184 -17.21 -14.47 5.51
C ASP A 184 -16.80 -13.13 4.88
N LYS A 185 -17.69 -12.14 4.95
CA LYS A 185 -17.46 -10.79 4.42
C LYS A 185 -16.16 -10.17 4.95
N GLY A 186 -15.85 -10.35 6.24
CA GLY A 186 -14.65 -9.78 6.87
C GLY A 186 -13.38 -10.41 6.31
N GLN A 187 -13.37 -11.74 6.25
CA GLN A 187 -12.28 -12.53 5.72
C GLN A 187 -12.04 -12.27 4.22
N LEU A 188 -13.10 -12.16 3.42
CA LEU A 188 -12.99 -11.78 2.00
C LEU A 188 -12.40 -10.38 1.82
N ASN A 189 -12.78 -9.43 2.69
CA ASN A 189 -12.19 -8.09 2.68
C ASN A 189 -10.69 -8.12 2.99
N GLU A 190 -10.30 -8.86 4.01
CA GLU A 190 -8.89 -9.03 4.36
C GLU A 190 -8.11 -9.73 3.25
N PHE A 191 -8.67 -10.79 2.66
CA PHE A 191 -8.05 -11.51 1.55
C PHE A 191 -7.88 -10.61 0.33
N ALA A 192 -8.89 -9.85 -0.07
CA ALA A 192 -8.81 -8.91 -1.17
C ALA A 192 -7.73 -7.84 -0.93
N ARG A 193 -7.68 -7.29 0.29
CA ARG A 193 -6.70 -6.27 0.67
C ARG A 193 -5.27 -6.79 0.67
N CYS A 194 -4.99 -7.88 1.38
CA CYS A 194 -3.63 -8.42 1.44
C CYS A 194 -3.15 -8.88 0.07
N SER A 195 -4.02 -9.46 -0.76
CA SER A 195 -3.69 -9.81 -2.15
C SER A 195 -3.32 -8.58 -2.97
N TYR A 196 -4.11 -7.50 -2.86
CA TYR A 196 -3.84 -6.26 -3.60
C TYR A 196 -2.49 -5.64 -3.18
N PHE A 197 -2.27 -5.44 -1.88
CA PHE A 197 -1.06 -4.80 -1.37
C PHE A 197 0.21 -5.65 -1.54
N THR A 198 0.07 -6.97 -1.75
CA THR A 198 1.20 -7.85 -2.09
C THR A 198 1.36 -8.07 -3.59
N GLY A 199 0.61 -7.36 -4.44
CA GLY A 199 0.73 -7.40 -5.89
C GLY A 199 0.06 -8.61 -6.56
N HIS A 200 -0.76 -9.38 -5.83
CA HIS A 200 -1.48 -10.53 -6.35
C HIS A 200 -2.89 -10.11 -6.84
N PHE A 201 -2.91 -9.28 -7.87
CA PHE A 201 -4.13 -8.61 -8.35
C PHE A 201 -5.22 -9.55 -8.83
N ALA A 202 -4.88 -10.70 -9.41
CA ALA A 202 -5.86 -11.70 -9.83
C ALA A 202 -6.61 -12.31 -8.63
N ASP A 203 -5.90 -12.56 -7.53
CA ASP A 203 -6.52 -13.07 -6.30
C ASP A 203 -7.31 -11.98 -5.56
N ALA A 204 -6.82 -10.74 -5.59
CA ALA A 204 -7.54 -9.58 -5.07
C ALA A 204 -8.87 -9.38 -5.81
N LEU A 205 -8.88 -9.52 -7.13
CA LEU A 205 -10.09 -9.47 -7.95
C LEU A 205 -11.04 -10.60 -7.59
N ARG A 206 -10.55 -11.83 -7.55
CA ARG A 206 -11.33 -13.03 -7.19
C ARG A 206 -12.00 -12.89 -5.81
N ALA A 207 -11.26 -12.43 -4.80
CA ALA A 207 -11.79 -12.21 -3.45
C ALA A 207 -12.81 -11.06 -3.43
N SER A 208 -12.55 -9.98 -4.17
CA SER A 208 -13.46 -8.85 -4.28
C SER A 208 -14.77 -9.26 -4.96
N GLU A 209 -14.74 -10.02 -6.04
CA GLU A 209 -15.93 -10.51 -6.73
C GLU A 209 -16.74 -11.50 -5.87
N ALA A 210 -16.08 -12.35 -5.08
CA ALA A 210 -16.74 -13.18 -4.10
C ALA A 210 -17.46 -12.33 -3.02
N GLY A 211 -16.79 -11.26 -2.55
CA GLY A 211 -17.36 -10.29 -1.62
C GLY A 211 -18.55 -9.50 -2.20
N ILE A 212 -18.47 -9.09 -3.47
CA ILE A 212 -19.56 -8.40 -4.19
C ILE A 212 -20.80 -9.29 -4.30
N LYS A 213 -20.63 -10.61 -4.50
CA LYS A 213 -21.77 -11.56 -4.52
C LYS A 213 -22.50 -11.59 -3.17
N LEU A 214 -21.79 -11.44 -2.06
CA LEU A 214 -22.39 -11.39 -0.72
C LEU A 214 -22.97 -10.02 -0.38
N VAL A 215 -22.25 -8.94 -0.74
CA VAL A 215 -22.60 -7.55 -0.41
C VAL A 215 -22.32 -6.66 -1.62
N PRO A 216 -23.25 -6.59 -2.60
CA PRO A 216 -23.00 -5.89 -3.88
C PRO A 216 -22.63 -4.42 -3.75
N ARG A 217 -23.16 -3.74 -2.72
CA ARG A 217 -22.95 -2.29 -2.50
C ARG A 217 -21.78 -1.96 -1.57
N ASN A 218 -20.93 -2.95 -1.25
CA ASN A 218 -19.77 -2.71 -0.41
C ASN A 218 -18.69 -1.90 -1.15
N PRO A 219 -18.26 -0.73 -0.62
CA PRO A 219 -17.31 0.13 -1.32
C PRO A 219 -15.93 -0.51 -1.47
N THR A 220 -15.44 -1.23 -0.46
CA THR A 220 -14.10 -1.82 -0.50
C THR A 220 -13.97 -2.86 -1.61
N PHE A 221 -14.96 -3.74 -1.77
CA PHE A 221 -14.91 -4.75 -2.81
C PHE A 221 -15.00 -4.15 -4.21
N ASN A 222 -15.90 -3.17 -4.45
CA ASN A 222 -16.01 -2.51 -5.73
C ASN A 222 -14.74 -1.71 -6.07
N ARG A 223 -14.16 -1.04 -5.09
CA ARG A 223 -12.89 -0.32 -5.23
C ARG A 223 -11.73 -1.25 -5.60
N LEU A 224 -11.55 -2.34 -4.86
CA LEU A 224 -10.47 -3.29 -5.11
C LEU A 224 -10.66 -4.04 -6.43
N ALA A 225 -11.90 -4.34 -6.83
CA ALA A 225 -12.18 -4.92 -8.14
C ALA A 225 -11.84 -3.94 -9.28
N MET A 226 -12.15 -2.64 -9.11
CA MET A 226 -11.76 -1.59 -10.06
C MET A 226 -10.25 -1.51 -10.22
N PHE A 227 -9.53 -1.38 -9.10
CA PHE A 227 -8.07 -1.26 -9.09
C PHE A 227 -7.37 -2.51 -9.60
N SER A 228 -7.81 -3.70 -9.16
CA SER A 228 -7.22 -4.96 -9.60
C SER A 228 -7.38 -5.19 -11.10
N ASN A 229 -8.52 -4.82 -11.68
CA ASN A 229 -8.72 -4.88 -13.14
C ASN A 229 -7.79 -3.91 -13.88
N TYR A 230 -7.54 -2.71 -13.34
CA TYR A 230 -6.57 -1.77 -13.91
C TYR A 230 -5.15 -2.36 -13.92
N GLU A 231 -4.70 -2.90 -12.78
CA GLU A 231 -3.37 -3.51 -12.66
C GLU A 231 -3.19 -4.73 -13.57
N LEU A 232 -4.27 -5.49 -13.81
CA LEU A 232 -4.32 -6.60 -14.76
C LEU A 232 -4.47 -6.14 -16.22
N LYS A 233 -4.53 -4.83 -16.47
CA LYS A 233 -4.75 -4.22 -17.79
C LYS A 233 -6.11 -4.58 -18.43
N ASN A 234 -7.07 -4.97 -17.62
CA ASN A 234 -8.46 -5.23 -18.03
C ASN A 234 -9.27 -3.92 -17.97
N TYR A 235 -8.91 -2.92 -18.75
CA TYR A 235 -9.39 -1.54 -18.62
C TYR A 235 -10.89 -1.39 -18.78
N ASP A 236 -11.53 -2.13 -19.72
CA ASP A 236 -12.99 -2.11 -19.90
C ASP A 236 -13.72 -2.68 -18.66
N ALA A 237 -13.18 -3.76 -18.10
CA ALA A 237 -13.70 -4.32 -16.86
C ALA A 237 -13.51 -3.32 -15.70
N ALA A 238 -12.34 -2.69 -15.57
CA ALA A 238 -12.09 -1.64 -14.58
C ALA A 238 -13.11 -0.49 -14.73
N LYS A 239 -13.36 0.00 -15.95
CA LYS A 239 -14.38 1.03 -16.24
C LYS A 239 -15.77 0.62 -15.78
N SER A 240 -16.15 -0.65 -15.92
CA SER A 240 -17.46 -1.13 -15.45
C SER A 240 -17.65 -0.99 -13.93
N TYR A 241 -16.56 -1.03 -13.15
CA TYR A 241 -16.58 -0.84 -11.70
C TYR A 241 -16.58 0.64 -11.27
N ILE A 242 -16.23 1.59 -12.14
CA ILE A 242 -16.25 3.03 -11.81
C ILE A 242 -17.66 3.44 -11.38
N ASN A 243 -18.69 3.17 -12.21
CA ASN A 243 -20.06 3.52 -11.86
C ASN A 243 -20.54 2.80 -10.59
N LYS A 244 -20.24 1.51 -10.46
CA LYS A 244 -20.58 0.73 -9.27
C LYS A 244 -19.98 1.33 -8.01
N TYR A 245 -18.68 1.72 -8.06
CA TYR A 245 -17.99 2.26 -6.91
C TYR A 245 -18.49 3.66 -6.53
N PHE A 246 -18.55 4.59 -7.49
CA PHE A 246 -18.88 5.99 -7.17
C PHE A 246 -20.37 6.25 -6.95
N ASN A 247 -21.28 5.51 -7.61
CA ASN A 247 -22.70 5.82 -7.63
C ASN A 247 -23.60 4.77 -6.95
N GLU A 248 -23.11 3.54 -6.77
CA GLU A 248 -23.96 2.44 -6.30
C GLU A 248 -23.54 1.90 -4.93
N THR A 249 -22.40 2.33 -4.36
CA THR A 249 -21.94 1.85 -3.04
C THR A 249 -22.60 2.62 -1.89
N ASP A 250 -22.59 1.98 -0.70
CA ASP A 250 -23.16 2.56 0.51
C ASP A 250 -22.11 3.43 1.22
N SER A 251 -22.44 4.69 1.50
CA SER A 251 -21.67 5.58 2.39
C SER A 251 -20.15 5.63 2.13
N ALA A 252 -19.74 5.61 0.87
CA ALA A 252 -18.33 5.71 0.52
C ALA A 252 -17.83 7.17 0.64
N THR A 253 -16.64 7.33 1.21
CA THR A 253 -15.88 8.57 1.12
C THR A 253 -14.79 8.35 0.08
N PHE A 254 -14.79 9.15 -0.96
CA PHE A 254 -13.83 9.05 -2.05
C PHE A 254 -12.59 9.88 -1.75
N SER A 255 -11.42 9.31 -2.03
CA SER A 255 -10.13 9.96 -1.83
C SER A 255 -9.52 10.43 -3.15
N GLU A 256 -8.48 11.24 -3.05
CA GLU A 256 -7.63 11.61 -4.19
C GLU A 256 -7.13 10.38 -4.97
N TYR A 257 -6.82 9.30 -4.24
CA TYR A 257 -6.31 8.06 -4.83
C TYR A 257 -7.36 7.36 -5.70
N ASP A 258 -8.64 7.41 -5.30
CA ASP A 258 -9.74 6.83 -6.08
C ASP A 258 -9.92 7.55 -7.42
N HIS A 259 -9.89 8.87 -7.38
CA HIS A 259 -9.99 9.71 -8.58
C HIS A 259 -8.76 9.59 -9.47
N PHE A 260 -7.57 9.52 -8.86
CA PHE A 260 -6.32 9.31 -9.60
C PHE A 260 -6.32 7.98 -10.38
N TYR A 261 -6.67 6.87 -9.74
CA TYR A 261 -6.79 5.57 -10.43
C TYR A 261 -7.88 5.57 -11.50
N THR A 262 -9.00 6.24 -11.24
CA THR A 262 -10.07 6.40 -12.22
C THR A 262 -9.58 7.19 -13.45
N ALA A 263 -8.79 8.24 -13.24
CA ALA A 263 -8.16 8.98 -14.33
C ALA A 263 -7.21 8.10 -15.16
N LEU A 264 -6.39 7.26 -14.50
CA LEU A 264 -5.51 6.31 -15.19
C LEU A 264 -6.28 5.25 -16.01
N ILE A 265 -7.45 4.80 -15.52
CA ILE A 265 -8.32 3.91 -16.28
C ILE A 265 -8.83 4.61 -17.55
N TYR A 266 -9.32 5.85 -17.45
CA TYR A 266 -9.75 6.63 -18.60
C TYR A 266 -8.60 6.96 -19.55
N GLN A 267 -7.39 7.21 -19.03
CA GLN A 267 -6.18 7.40 -19.84
C GLN A 267 -5.86 6.16 -20.69
N ALA A 268 -5.96 4.97 -20.10
CA ALA A 268 -5.70 3.72 -20.81
C ALA A 268 -6.77 3.42 -21.88
N LEU A 269 -7.97 3.98 -21.71
CA LEU A 269 -9.08 3.88 -22.66
C LEU A 269 -9.16 5.06 -23.65
N GLU A 270 -8.17 5.96 -23.62
CA GLU A 270 -8.10 7.18 -24.46
C GLU A 270 -9.32 8.11 -24.30
N ASP A 271 -10.00 8.05 -23.16
CA ASP A 271 -11.14 8.92 -22.81
C ASP A 271 -10.62 10.17 -22.10
N ASN A 272 -10.03 11.09 -22.87
CA ASN A 272 -9.32 12.26 -22.34
C ASN A 272 -10.23 13.20 -21.54
N THR A 273 -11.51 13.30 -21.91
CA THR A 273 -12.45 14.19 -21.20
C THR A 273 -12.65 13.74 -19.76
N ASN A 274 -13.01 12.47 -19.57
CA ASN A 274 -13.21 11.93 -18.24
C ASN A 274 -11.89 11.81 -17.47
N MET A 275 -10.79 11.52 -18.15
CA MET A 275 -9.45 11.46 -17.54
C MET A 275 -9.09 12.79 -16.84
N TYR A 276 -9.18 13.92 -17.54
CA TYR A 276 -8.84 15.23 -16.96
C TYR A 276 -9.79 15.63 -15.84
N GLU A 277 -11.09 15.38 -15.99
CA GLU A 277 -12.06 15.61 -14.91
C GLU A 277 -11.69 14.86 -13.62
N GLN A 278 -11.23 13.62 -13.73
CA GLN A 278 -10.85 12.82 -12.56
C GLN A 278 -9.51 13.28 -11.97
N PHE A 279 -8.56 13.72 -12.77
CA PHE A 279 -7.34 14.34 -12.26
C PHE A 279 -7.63 15.63 -11.50
N ASP A 280 -8.53 16.48 -11.99
CA ASP A 280 -8.93 17.70 -11.30
C ASP A 280 -9.54 17.39 -9.93
N LYS A 281 -10.44 16.41 -9.84
CA LYS A 281 -10.98 15.93 -8.56
C LYS A 281 -9.91 15.39 -7.62
N ALA A 282 -8.93 14.66 -8.14
CA ALA A 282 -7.80 14.17 -7.34
C ALA A 282 -6.97 15.34 -6.78
N LEU A 283 -6.73 16.38 -7.60
CA LEU A 283 -6.01 17.59 -7.20
C LEU A 283 -6.79 18.45 -6.18
N GLU A 284 -8.12 18.43 -6.20
CA GLU A 284 -8.95 19.09 -5.19
C GLU A 284 -8.87 18.41 -3.81
N LEU A 285 -8.78 17.08 -3.79
CA LEU A 285 -8.82 16.28 -2.57
C LEU A 285 -7.45 16.06 -1.93
N VAL A 286 -6.36 16.11 -2.72
CA VAL A 286 -5.01 15.80 -2.22
C VAL A 286 -4.54 16.80 -1.17
N ASN A 287 -3.98 16.26 -0.07
CA ASN A 287 -3.46 17.02 1.06
C ASN A 287 -2.17 16.36 1.61
N ASP A 288 -1.59 16.91 2.67
CA ASP A 288 -0.31 16.45 3.23
C ASP A 288 -0.34 15.00 3.73
N SER A 289 -1.50 14.51 4.18
CA SER A 289 -1.70 13.13 4.66
C SER A 289 -2.03 12.12 3.54
N SER A 290 -2.22 12.58 2.32
CA SER A 290 -2.57 11.75 1.17
C SER A 290 -1.51 10.71 0.83
N MET A 291 -1.96 9.55 0.36
CA MET A 291 -1.07 8.46 -0.07
C MET A 291 -0.25 8.86 -1.30
N ILE A 292 -0.90 9.52 -2.27
CA ILE A 292 -0.24 10.09 -3.44
C ILE A 292 0.06 11.57 -3.18
N LYS A 293 1.20 12.03 -3.63
CA LYS A 293 1.58 13.43 -3.42
C LYS A 293 1.07 14.32 -4.57
N ARG A 294 0.77 15.58 -4.25
CA ARG A 294 0.25 16.54 -5.22
C ARG A 294 1.15 16.66 -6.45
N TRP A 295 2.46 16.66 -6.27
CA TRP A 295 3.41 16.74 -7.39
C TRP A 295 3.41 15.51 -8.31
N ASP A 296 3.09 14.30 -7.79
CA ASP A 296 2.98 13.08 -8.60
C ASP A 296 1.74 13.14 -9.50
N ILE A 297 0.61 13.65 -8.97
CA ILE A 297 -0.60 13.89 -9.77
C ILE A 297 -0.32 14.94 -10.84
N LEU A 298 0.26 16.09 -10.48
CA LEU A 298 0.59 17.18 -11.39
C LEU A 298 1.54 16.74 -12.50
N LYS A 299 2.55 15.89 -12.15
CA LYS A 299 3.44 15.31 -13.13
C LYS A 299 2.68 14.45 -14.13
N THR A 300 1.82 13.56 -13.66
CA THR A 300 1.03 12.66 -14.50
C THR A 300 0.10 13.45 -15.44
N VAL A 301 -0.53 14.51 -14.94
CA VAL A 301 -1.37 15.40 -15.74
C VAL A 301 -0.56 16.13 -16.81
N SER A 302 0.61 16.67 -16.45
CA SER A 302 1.52 17.32 -17.39
C SER A 302 1.97 16.37 -18.50
N ASP A 303 2.38 15.15 -18.13
CA ASP A 303 2.80 14.11 -19.07
C ASP A 303 1.65 13.71 -20.03
N SER A 304 0.42 13.66 -19.51
CA SER A 304 -0.79 13.41 -20.32
C SER A 304 -1.02 14.52 -21.35
N HIS A 305 -0.92 15.78 -20.93
CA HIS A 305 -1.04 16.91 -21.83
C HIS A 305 0.10 16.96 -22.86
N MET A 306 1.31 16.55 -22.48
CA MET A 306 2.43 16.36 -23.41
C MET A 306 2.11 15.33 -24.50
N LYS A 307 1.56 14.19 -24.11
CA LYS A 307 1.13 13.12 -25.04
C LYS A 307 0.07 13.63 -26.01
N ASP A 308 -0.89 14.42 -25.52
CA ASP A 308 -1.96 15.02 -26.31
C ASP A 308 -1.51 16.27 -27.09
N LYS A 309 -0.23 16.62 -27.05
CA LYS A 309 0.36 17.83 -27.68
C LYS A 309 -0.22 19.16 -27.16
N ASN A 310 -0.83 19.15 -26.00
CA ASN A 310 -1.33 20.34 -25.31
C ASN A 310 -0.22 20.99 -24.45
N PHE A 311 0.86 21.41 -25.12
CA PHE A 311 2.11 21.82 -24.45
C PHE A 311 1.93 23.00 -23.48
N ASP A 312 1.06 23.97 -23.78
CA ASP A 312 0.84 25.11 -22.90
C ASP A 312 0.25 24.66 -21.54
N LYS A 313 -0.70 23.71 -21.55
CA LYS A 313 -1.21 23.09 -20.33
C LYS A 313 -0.17 22.21 -19.63
N ALA A 314 0.61 21.44 -20.39
CA ALA A 314 1.69 20.65 -19.82
C ALA A 314 2.67 21.53 -19.03
N ILE A 315 3.08 22.69 -19.60
CA ILE A 315 3.94 23.66 -18.94
C ILE A 315 3.27 24.24 -17.68
N GLN A 316 1.98 24.56 -17.75
CA GLN A 316 1.23 25.08 -16.60
C GLN A 316 1.26 24.09 -15.44
N TYR A 317 0.82 22.85 -15.66
CA TYR A 317 0.81 21.82 -14.62
C TYR A 317 2.20 21.49 -14.10
N TYR A 318 3.21 21.54 -14.96
CA TYR A 318 4.61 21.32 -14.53
C TYR A 318 5.14 22.48 -13.66
N ASN A 319 4.79 23.72 -13.96
CA ASN A 319 5.10 24.87 -13.09
C ASN A 319 4.40 24.75 -11.73
N ASP A 320 3.13 24.31 -11.70
CA ASP A 320 2.42 24.05 -10.46
C ASP A 320 3.08 22.93 -9.65
N LEU A 321 3.64 21.91 -10.32
CA LEU A 321 4.46 20.87 -9.68
C LEU A 321 5.67 21.48 -8.98
N LEU A 322 6.46 22.29 -9.71
CA LEU A 322 7.66 22.92 -9.14
C LEU A 322 7.30 23.83 -7.95
N ALA A 323 6.19 24.58 -8.06
CA ALA A 323 5.73 25.47 -7.02
C ALA A 323 5.27 24.75 -5.75
N CYS A 324 4.71 23.53 -5.86
CA CYS A 324 4.21 22.79 -4.70
C CYS A 324 5.27 21.96 -3.97
N LYS A 325 6.46 21.75 -4.55
CA LYS A 325 7.57 21.03 -3.91
C LYS A 325 8.31 21.96 -2.94
N LYS A 326 8.59 21.43 -1.73
CA LYS A 326 9.41 22.14 -0.74
C LYS A 326 10.89 22.25 -1.17
N GLU A 327 11.37 21.20 -1.81
CA GLU A 327 12.72 21.09 -2.34
C GLU A 327 12.63 20.62 -3.80
N VAL A 328 13.16 21.43 -4.68
CA VAL A 328 13.24 21.14 -6.12
C VAL A 328 14.66 20.72 -6.43
N ASN A 329 14.84 19.59 -7.10
CA ASN A 329 16.14 19.07 -7.50
C ASN A 329 16.42 19.34 -8.98
N PHE A 330 17.60 18.90 -9.45
CA PHE A 330 18.03 19.06 -10.85
C PHE A 330 17.02 18.47 -11.83
N ASP A 331 16.57 17.24 -11.61
CA ASP A 331 15.68 16.51 -12.53
C ASP A 331 14.28 17.17 -12.62
N ASP A 332 13.83 17.79 -11.53
CA ASP A 332 12.58 18.53 -11.51
C ASP A 332 12.64 19.76 -12.44
N GLU A 333 13.71 20.56 -12.35
CA GLU A 333 13.85 21.75 -13.17
C GLU A 333 14.19 21.38 -14.63
N GLU A 334 15.02 20.36 -14.83
CA GLU A 334 15.33 19.82 -16.16
C GLU A 334 14.06 19.36 -16.90
N GLY A 335 13.11 18.74 -16.19
CA GLY A 335 11.86 18.30 -16.78
C GLY A 335 11.10 19.42 -17.49
N LEU A 336 11.09 20.64 -16.92
CA LEU A 336 10.47 21.81 -17.57
C LEU A 336 11.22 22.20 -18.86
N ALA A 337 12.54 22.16 -18.83
CA ALA A 337 13.35 22.43 -20.05
C ALA A 337 13.08 21.38 -21.13
N GLY A 338 12.87 20.11 -20.72
CA GLY A 338 12.46 19.02 -21.61
C GLY A 338 11.12 19.30 -22.30
N ILE A 339 10.12 19.79 -21.57
CA ILE A 339 8.81 20.16 -22.13
C ILE A 339 8.95 21.28 -23.16
N TYR A 340 9.70 22.36 -22.85
CA TYR A 340 9.96 23.42 -23.81
C TYR A 340 10.68 22.93 -25.07
N SER A 341 11.67 22.05 -24.92
CA SER A 341 12.39 21.46 -26.04
C SER A 341 11.50 20.60 -26.92
N LYS A 342 10.63 19.78 -26.30
CA LYS A 342 9.67 18.94 -27.02
C LYS A 342 8.63 19.77 -27.76
N TYR A 343 8.12 20.82 -27.15
CA TYR A 343 7.21 21.76 -27.81
C TYR A 343 7.88 22.43 -29.00
N ALA A 344 9.14 22.83 -28.86
CA ALA A 344 9.91 23.41 -29.96
C ALA A 344 10.11 22.44 -31.13
N ASP A 345 10.25 21.15 -30.88
CA ASP A 345 10.40 20.13 -31.92
C ASP A 345 9.07 19.86 -32.65
N GLU A 346 7.93 20.06 -32.00
CA GLU A 346 6.59 19.80 -32.56
C GLU A 346 5.94 21.03 -33.24
N THR A 347 6.43 22.24 -32.99
CA THR A 347 5.87 23.46 -33.62
C THR A 347 6.47 23.74 -34.99
N ALA A 348 5.62 24.09 -35.97
CA ALA A 348 6.05 24.53 -37.29
C ALA A 348 6.40 26.03 -37.31
N ASP A 349 6.01 26.79 -36.30
CA ASP A 349 6.31 28.23 -36.20
C ASP A 349 7.77 28.44 -35.78
N ALA A 350 8.60 28.94 -36.69
CA ALA A 350 10.02 29.16 -36.47
C ALA A 350 10.32 30.20 -35.37
N ALA A 351 9.47 31.22 -35.22
CA ALA A 351 9.62 32.21 -34.16
C ALA A 351 9.32 31.63 -32.79
N LYS A 352 8.20 30.88 -32.68
CA LYS A 352 7.80 30.14 -31.48
C LYS A 352 8.84 29.10 -31.11
N LYS A 353 9.32 28.33 -32.09
CA LYS A 353 10.40 27.34 -31.89
C LYS A 353 11.63 27.98 -31.22
N LYS A 354 12.09 29.10 -31.77
CA LYS A 354 13.26 29.81 -31.24
C LYS A 354 13.00 30.36 -29.82
N GLU A 355 11.80 30.88 -29.56
CA GLU A 355 11.40 31.34 -28.22
C GLU A 355 11.48 30.21 -27.20
N LEU A 356 10.89 29.06 -27.54
CA LEU A 356 10.83 27.87 -26.67
C LEU A 356 12.22 27.31 -26.38
N LEU A 357 13.08 27.22 -27.40
CA LEU A 357 14.45 26.78 -27.24
C LEU A 357 15.26 27.73 -26.35
N LYS A 358 15.04 29.05 -26.45
CA LYS A 358 15.67 30.03 -25.53
C LYS A 358 15.22 29.83 -24.09
N LYS A 359 13.93 29.49 -23.84
CA LYS A 359 13.45 29.20 -22.50
C LYS A 359 14.11 27.94 -21.94
N ALA A 360 14.25 26.88 -22.73
CA ALA A 360 14.98 25.68 -22.34
C ALA A 360 16.46 25.94 -22.04
N ASP A 361 17.15 26.74 -22.91
CA ASP A 361 18.55 27.13 -22.69
C ASP A 361 18.74 27.92 -21.40
N ALA A 362 17.83 28.86 -21.10
CA ALA A 362 17.89 29.65 -19.88
C ALA A 362 17.80 28.77 -18.62
N ILE A 363 16.91 27.76 -18.58
CA ILE A 363 16.81 26.82 -17.47
C ILE A 363 18.13 26.08 -17.28
N TYR A 364 18.72 25.52 -18.35
CA TYR A 364 20.02 24.83 -18.24
C TYR A 364 21.15 25.78 -17.84
N SER A 365 21.08 27.07 -18.21
CA SER A 365 22.04 28.07 -17.76
C SER A 365 21.99 28.28 -16.24
N GLU A 366 20.80 28.32 -15.66
CA GLU A 366 20.59 28.41 -14.20
C GLU A 366 21.05 27.15 -13.50
N LEU A 367 20.73 25.97 -14.08
CA LEU A 367 21.10 24.65 -13.53
C LEU A 367 22.62 24.49 -13.38
N ILE A 368 23.42 25.00 -14.30
CA ILE A 368 24.87 24.98 -14.19
C ILE A 368 25.36 25.69 -12.90
N THR A 369 24.75 26.81 -12.57
CA THR A 369 25.10 27.55 -11.35
C THR A 369 24.62 26.88 -10.09
N LYS A 370 23.42 26.36 -10.15
CA LYS A 370 22.73 25.75 -8.98
C LYS A 370 23.27 24.36 -8.66
N TYR A 371 23.65 23.59 -9.68
CA TYR A 371 24.12 22.21 -9.56
C TYR A 371 25.47 21.98 -10.27
N PRO A 372 26.59 22.45 -9.72
CA PRO A 372 27.90 22.38 -10.39
C PRO A 372 28.37 20.99 -10.75
N ILE A 373 27.92 19.96 -10.01
CA ILE A 373 28.24 18.56 -10.31
C ILE A 373 27.68 18.13 -11.67
N GLN A 374 26.59 18.74 -12.11
CA GLN A 374 25.92 18.47 -13.39
C GLN A 374 26.34 19.42 -14.51
N GLU A 375 27.38 20.26 -14.29
CA GLU A 375 27.82 21.29 -15.26
C GLU A 375 28.07 20.73 -16.65
N ALA A 376 28.75 19.59 -16.76
CA ALA A 376 29.09 19.00 -18.06
C ALA A 376 27.81 18.58 -18.83
N TYR A 377 26.86 17.98 -18.15
CA TYR A 377 25.57 17.54 -18.73
C TYR A 377 24.71 18.78 -19.11
N ALA A 378 24.51 19.72 -18.20
CA ALA A 378 23.72 20.91 -18.48
C ALA A 378 24.30 21.74 -19.62
N THR A 379 25.67 21.87 -19.70
CA THR A 379 26.34 22.53 -20.81
C THR A 379 26.15 21.77 -22.13
N TYR A 380 26.17 20.44 -22.10
CA TYR A 380 25.88 19.63 -23.27
C TYR A 380 24.44 19.83 -23.76
N MET A 381 23.47 19.94 -22.88
CA MET A 381 22.07 20.23 -23.23
C MET A 381 21.93 21.62 -23.85
N ARG A 382 22.62 22.62 -23.29
CA ARG A 382 22.72 23.96 -23.91
C ARG A 382 23.31 23.91 -25.31
N ALA A 383 24.40 23.15 -25.51
CA ALA A 383 25.02 22.97 -26.83
C ALA A 383 24.00 22.35 -27.82
N SER A 384 23.27 21.32 -27.42
CA SER A 384 22.24 20.68 -28.24
C SER A 384 21.13 21.66 -28.63
N ILE A 385 20.62 22.43 -27.65
CA ILE A 385 19.59 23.46 -27.88
C ILE A 385 20.06 24.56 -28.82
N ASN A 386 21.27 25.08 -28.61
CA ASN A 386 21.83 26.12 -29.45
C ASN A 386 22.14 25.61 -30.88
N ASN A 387 22.47 24.33 -31.04
CA ASN A 387 22.57 23.70 -32.35
C ASN A 387 21.22 23.63 -33.08
N LYS A 388 20.12 23.37 -32.37
CA LYS A 388 18.77 23.40 -32.94
C LYS A 388 18.30 24.81 -33.34
N MET A 389 18.88 25.85 -32.74
CA MET A 389 18.60 27.27 -33.07
C MET A 389 19.41 27.79 -34.26
N ASP A 390 20.39 27.06 -34.73
CA ASP A 390 21.37 27.50 -35.73
C ASP A 390 21.35 26.61 -36.97
N ASP A 391 20.55 26.96 -37.94
CA ASP A 391 20.41 26.21 -39.19
C ASP A 391 21.75 26.01 -39.88
N ASN A 392 22.13 24.77 -40.11
CA ASN A 392 23.37 24.39 -40.80
C ASN A 392 24.67 24.96 -40.14
N MET A 393 24.66 25.19 -38.82
CA MET A 393 25.81 25.76 -38.08
C MET A 393 26.29 27.12 -38.61
N LYS A 394 25.42 27.87 -39.25
CA LYS A 394 25.74 29.13 -39.95
C LYS A 394 26.32 30.19 -39.02
N ASN A 395 25.81 30.24 -37.79
CA ASN A 395 26.26 31.24 -36.79
C ASN A 395 27.16 30.62 -35.71
N SER A 396 27.39 29.31 -35.76
CA SER A 396 28.19 28.55 -34.77
C SER A 396 27.74 28.74 -33.33
N LEU A 397 26.41 28.89 -33.10
CA LEU A 397 25.85 29.20 -31.78
C LEU A 397 26.18 28.15 -30.73
N ALA A 398 26.24 26.85 -31.09
CA ALA A 398 26.54 25.76 -30.20
C ALA A 398 28.03 25.59 -29.88
N LYS A 399 28.92 26.22 -30.71
CA LYS A 399 30.37 26.01 -30.62
C LYS A 399 30.94 26.26 -29.22
N PRO A 400 30.71 27.42 -28.55
CA PRO A 400 31.31 27.69 -27.23
C PRO A 400 30.87 26.67 -26.17
N PHE A 401 29.66 26.16 -26.27
CA PHE A 401 29.14 25.15 -25.33
C PHE A 401 29.78 23.79 -25.58
N TYR A 402 29.93 23.35 -26.85
CA TYR A 402 30.63 22.10 -27.13
C TYR A 402 32.12 22.17 -26.82
N GLU A 403 32.77 23.29 -27.00
CA GLU A 403 34.16 23.53 -26.54
C GLU A 403 34.26 23.38 -25.02
N LYS A 404 33.30 23.93 -24.26
CA LYS A 404 33.27 23.79 -22.80
C LYS A 404 33.03 22.33 -22.37
N VAL A 405 32.10 21.62 -22.99
CA VAL A 405 31.88 20.17 -22.75
C VAL A 405 33.14 19.38 -23.03
N ALA A 406 33.80 19.66 -24.18
CA ALA A 406 35.05 18.98 -24.53
C ALA A 406 36.15 19.24 -23.50
N SER A 407 36.27 20.48 -23.00
CA SER A 407 37.22 20.83 -21.94
C SER A 407 36.95 20.12 -20.63
N LEU A 408 35.68 20.13 -20.15
CA LEU A 408 35.27 19.49 -18.88
C LEU A 408 35.48 17.98 -18.91
N LEU A 409 35.05 17.32 -19.98
CA LEU A 409 35.09 15.88 -20.08
C LEU A 409 36.44 15.33 -20.45
N SER A 410 37.24 16.03 -21.28
CA SER A 410 38.61 15.56 -21.58
C SER A 410 39.51 15.59 -20.33
N ALA A 411 39.30 16.55 -19.42
CA ALA A 411 40.03 16.65 -18.17
C ALA A 411 39.85 15.44 -17.23
N LYS A 412 38.72 14.70 -17.35
CA LYS A 412 38.46 13.47 -16.57
C LYS A 412 39.29 12.25 -17.03
N GLY A 413 39.92 12.29 -18.19
CA GLY A 413 40.74 11.18 -18.70
C GLY A 413 40.00 9.85 -18.77
N ALA A 414 40.55 8.84 -18.15
CA ALA A 414 39.95 7.48 -18.12
C ALA A 414 38.74 7.34 -17.17
N ASP A 415 38.50 8.31 -16.27
CA ASP A 415 37.45 8.24 -15.27
C ASP A 415 36.07 8.63 -15.83
N ARG A 416 35.96 8.85 -17.14
CA ARG A 416 34.67 9.14 -17.79
C ARG A 416 33.76 7.90 -17.82
N SER A 417 32.49 8.12 -17.49
CA SER A 417 31.43 7.13 -17.72
C SER A 417 31.15 6.95 -19.24
N ASN A 418 30.45 5.88 -19.58
CA ASN A 418 30.02 5.66 -20.98
C ASN A 418 29.16 6.82 -21.52
N GLY A 419 28.27 7.39 -20.68
CA GLY A 419 27.46 8.55 -21.05
C GLY A 419 28.31 9.77 -21.34
N GLU A 420 29.33 10.04 -20.51
CA GLU A 420 30.27 11.14 -20.72
C GLU A 420 31.13 10.95 -21.98
N ASN A 421 31.53 9.73 -22.33
CA ASN A 421 32.21 9.43 -23.59
C ASN A 421 31.31 9.71 -24.80
N ILE A 422 30.01 9.42 -24.72
CA ILE A 422 29.04 9.77 -25.77
C ILE A 422 28.93 11.28 -25.92
N MET A 423 28.77 12.01 -24.81
CA MET A 423 28.71 13.48 -24.84
C MET A 423 30.00 14.10 -25.42
N LEU A 424 31.15 13.60 -25.02
CA LEU A 424 32.46 14.08 -25.52
C LEU A 424 32.63 13.80 -27.02
N LYS A 425 32.27 12.59 -27.46
CA LYS A 425 32.30 12.25 -28.91
C LYS A 425 31.36 13.15 -29.72
N THR A 426 30.15 13.42 -29.19
CA THR A 426 29.20 14.34 -29.84
C THR A 426 29.72 15.76 -29.89
N ALA A 427 30.37 16.24 -28.84
CA ALA A 427 31.00 17.55 -28.82
C ALA A 427 32.11 17.67 -29.89
N TYR A 428 33.01 16.70 -29.94
CA TYR A 428 34.05 16.67 -30.97
C TYR A 428 33.47 16.53 -32.38
N HIS A 429 32.39 15.75 -32.56
CA HIS A 429 31.70 15.64 -33.84
C HIS A 429 31.18 17.00 -34.33
N TYR A 430 30.47 17.75 -33.48
CA TYR A 430 30.04 19.10 -33.82
C TYR A 430 31.21 20.00 -34.16
N LEU A 431 32.27 20.03 -33.33
CA LEU A 431 33.44 20.88 -33.53
C LEU A 431 34.22 20.52 -34.79
N MET A 432 34.29 19.24 -35.13
CA MET A 432 34.88 18.75 -36.39
C MET A 432 34.14 19.30 -37.61
N PHE A 433 32.80 19.15 -37.66
CA PHE A 433 32.02 19.66 -38.77
C PHE A 433 31.98 21.19 -38.84
N ASN A 434 31.87 21.87 -37.68
CA ASN A 434 31.94 23.32 -37.62
C ASN A 434 33.28 23.84 -38.15
N SER A 435 34.41 23.22 -37.81
CA SER A 435 35.72 23.55 -38.35
C SER A 435 35.79 23.33 -39.86
N TYR A 436 35.26 22.22 -40.34
CA TYR A 436 35.23 21.89 -41.77
C TYR A 436 34.41 22.90 -42.61
N ILE A 437 33.19 23.23 -42.16
CA ILE A 437 32.32 24.22 -42.82
C ILE A 437 32.98 25.59 -42.86
N ASN A 438 33.69 25.96 -41.82
CA ASN A 438 34.44 27.22 -41.75
C ASN A 438 35.83 27.18 -42.42
N LYS A 439 36.08 26.16 -43.27
CA LYS A 439 37.32 25.96 -44.03
C LYS A 439 38.60 25.79 -43.20
N ASN A 440 38.46 25.47 -41.91
CA ASN A 440 39.57 25.11 -41.04
C ASN A 440 39.81 23.61 -41.07
N VAL A 441 40.42 23.10 -42.15
CA VAL A 441 40.68 21.68 -42.36
C VAL A 441 41.61 21.09 -41.30
N ALA A 442 42.62 21.86 -40.84
CA ALA A 442 43.53 21.40 -39.81
C ALA A 442 42.80 21.18 -38.46
N GLY A 443 41.93 22.09 -38.05
CA GLY A 443 41.09 21.92 -36.86
C GLY A 443 40.12 20.78 -37.00
N ALA A 444 39.53 20.57 -38.21
CA ALA A 444 38.63 19.44 -38.45
C ALA A 444 39.37 18.10 -38.27
N LYS A 445 40.59 17.98 -38.79
CA LYS A 445 41.42 16.75 -38.62
C LYS A 445 41.81 16.50 -37.16
N ASP A 446 42.15 17.54 -36.39
CA ASP A 446 42.46 17.40 -34.95
C ASP A 446 41.26 16.82 -34.16
N PHE A 447 40.04 17.33 -34.43
CA PHE A 447 38.85 16.77 -33.79
C PHE A 447 38.52 15.37 -34.29
N ALA A 448 38.77 15.04 -35.57
CA ALA A 448 38.61 13.69 -36.09
C ALA A 448 39.52 12.69 -35.34
N GLU A 449 40.78 13.03 -35.11
CA GLU A 449 41.71 12.21 -34.33
C GLU A 449 41.23 11.98 -32.88
N LYS A 450 40.71 13.04 -32.23
CA LYS A 450 40.13 12.95 -30.89
C LYS A 450 38.89 12.04 -30.85
N ILE A 451 38.06 12.04 -31.87
CA ILE A 451 36.93 11.12 -32.00
C ILE A 451 37.43 9.67 -32.15
N LEU A 452 38.42 9.44 -33.04
CA LEU A 452 38.96 8.12 -33.31
C LEU A 452 39.71 7.52 -32.09
N ALA A 453 40.17 8.35 -31.18
CA ALA A 453 40.70 7.89 -29.89
C ALA A 453 39.58 7.32 -28.96
N ILE A 454 38.32 7.72 -29.14
CA ILE A 454 37.16 7.22 -28.39
C ILE A 454 36.46 6.06 -29.14
N ASP A 455 36.33 6.24 -30.46
CA ASP A 455 35.61 5.34 -31.37
C ASP A 455 36.42 5.18 -32.67
N PRO A 456 37.33 4.18 -32.76
CA PRO A 456 38.23 4.00 -33.88
C PRO A 456 37.55 3.74 -35.22
N GLU A 457 36.32 3.28 -35.23
CA GLU A 457 35.56 2.91 -36.42
C GLU A 457 34.58 4.01 -36.89
N TYR A 458 34.61 5.19 -36.25
CA TYR A 458 33.67 6.27 -36.53
C TYR A 458 33.86 6.84 -37.94
N LYS A 459 33.04 6.44 -38.91
CA LYS A 459 33.18 6.76 -40.33
C LYS A 459 33.35 8.23 -40.64
N PRO A 460 32.52 9.17 -40.11
CA PRO A 460 32.69 10.58 -40.44
C PRO A 460 34.09 11.15 -40.08
N ALA A 461 34.67 10.69 -38.96
CA ALA A 461 36.00 11.10 -38.56
C ALA A 461 37.11 10.52 -39.46
N LEU A 462 36.94 9.27 -39.90
CA LEU A 462 37.85 8.64 -40.87
C LEU A 462 37.85 9.39 -42.22
N GLU A 463 36.68 9.82 -42.68
CA GLU A 463 36.54 10.60 -43.90
C GLU A 463 37.27 11.95 -43.80
N ILE A 464 37.04 12.70 -42.71
CA ILE A 464 37.70 14.01 -42.49
C ILE A 464 39.22 13.86 -42.32
N LYS A 465 39.69 12.84 -41.62
CA LYS A 465 41.10 12.56 -41.42
C LYS A 465 41.84 12.36 -42.77
N ASN A 466 41.19 11.74 -43.73
CA ASN A 466 41.75 11.39 -45.04
C ASN A 466 41.58 12.48 -46.10
N LEU A 467 41.01 13.64 -45.75
CA LEU A 467 40.97 14.77 -46.68
C LEU A 467 42.39 15.19 -47.10
N LYS A 468 42.59 15.48 -48.39
CA LYS A 468 43.86 15.96 -48.92
C LYS A 468 44.10 17.41 -48.59
#